data_df6f4f1c049bfd06c52e13deeb60d55c
#
_entry.id   df6f4f1c049bfd06c52e13deeb60d55c
#
_cell.length_a   1.000
_cell.length_b   1.000
_cell.length_c   1.000
_cell.angle_alpha   90.00
_cell.angle_beta   90.00
_cell.angle_gamma   90.00
#
_symmetry.space_group_name_H-M   'P 1'
#
loop_
_entity.id
_entity.type
_entity.pdbx_description
1 polymer ?
#
loop_
_entity_poly.entity_id
_entity_poly.type
_entity_poly.pdbx_seq_one_letter_code
_entity_poly.pdbx_strand_id
1 'polypeptide(L)'
;MKTVAFLLLLCLLPSLARARDNRENDHAQWNQDIAAFQASDRQHPPAAGAVLFIGSSSIRFWKTLASDFPEVKTINRGFGGSEIDDATFFADRIVAPYHPRAIVMYAGDNDLADGDSPARVRDDFAAFVRKARALDPGVPIAFIAIKPSVARQELLPQIREANALVRRYAASKHGVTYLDVFTPMLGTDGQPQAKWFIGDGLHMNRTGYALWIDIVRPWLDRVVK
;
A
#
# COMPACT_ATOMS: atom_id res chain seq x y z
N MET A 1 -35.14 39.04 -44.25
CA MET A 1 -35.16 37.66 -43.75
C MET A 1 -33.73 37.36 -43.24
N LYS A 2 -33.53 37.25 -41.94
CA LYS A 2 -32.18 37.01 -41.31
C LYS A 2 -32.10 35.54 -40.91
N THR A 3 -31.21 34.81 -41.55
CA THR A 3 -30.92 33.37 -41.25
C THR A 3 -29.96 33.28 -40.07
N VAL A 4 -30.40 32.72 -38.97
CA VAL A 4 -29.54 32.45 -37.78
C VAL A 4 -28.99 31.04 -37.94
N ALA A 5 -27.66 30.93 -38.05
CA ALA A 5 -26.97 29.67 -38.05
C ALA A 5 -26.71 29.23 -36.60
N PHE A 6 -27.24 28.05 -36.24
CA PHE A 6 -26.98 27.39 -34.95
C PHE A 6 -25.70 26.60 -35.09
N LEU A 7 -24.63 27.00 -34.36
CA LEU A 7 -23.41 26.22 -34.23
C LEU A 7 -23.60 25.22 -33.11
N LEU A 8 -23.69 23.92 -33.42
CA LEU A 8 -23.63 22.86 -32.41
C LEU A 8 -22.17 22.68 -31.94
N LEU A 9 -21.95 22.99 -30.70
CA LEU A 9 -20.67 22.69 -30.00
C LEU A 9 -20.70 21.23 -29.59
N LEU A 10 -19.94 20.39 -30.30
CA LEU A 10 -19.70 18.98 -29.94
C LEU A 10 -18.63 18.95 -28.84
N CYS A 11 -19.01 18.77 -27.59
CA CYS A 11 -18.07 18.55 -26.50
C CYS A 11 -17.45 17.16 -26.58
N LEU A 12 -16.15 17.14 -26.76
CA LEU A 12 -15.29 15.97 -26.69
C LEU A 12 -15.30 15.34 -25.29
N LEU A 13 -15.76 14.13 -25.20
CA LEU A 13 -15.47 13.22 -24.08
C LEU A 13 -14.64 12.05 -24.59
N PRO A 14 -13.31 12.12 -24.47
CA PRO A 14 -12.52 10.91 -24.59
C PRO A 14 -11.37 10.87 -23.57
N SER A 15 -11.62 10.74 -22.29
CA SER A 15 -10.49 10.52 -21.37
C SER A 15 -10.67 9.37 -20.37
N LEU A 16 -11.89 8.92 -20.14
CA LEU A 16 -12.14 7.85 -19.14
C LEU A 16 -11.89 6.43 -19.65
N ALA A 17 -12.03 6.17 -20.94
CA ALA A 17 -11.80 4.84 -21.53
C ALA A 17 -10.29 4.52 -21.68
N ARG A 18 -9.47 5.53 -21.96
CA ARG A 18 -8.04 5.36 -22.21
C ARG A 18 -7.22 5.12 -20.93
N ALA A 19 -7.68 5.64 -19.77
CA ALA A 19 -7.04 5.42 -18.49
C ALA A 19 -7.18 3.97 -17.99
N ARG A 20 -8.23 3.25 -18.40
CA ARG A 20 -8.47 1.86 -17.99
C ARG A 20 -7.63 0.85 -18.79
N ASP A 21 -7.36 1.14 -20.06
CA ASP A 21 -6.60 0.26 -20.97
C ASP A 21 -5.09 0.27 -20.67
N ASN A 22 -4.56 1.41 -20.21
CA ASN A 22 -3.14 1.51 -19.83
C ASN A 22 -2.82 0.77 -18.52
N ARG A 23 -3.76 0.58 -17.60
CA ARG A 23 -3.51 -0.06 -16.30
C ARG A 23 -3.33 -1.58 -16.36
N GLU A 24 -4.03 -2.29 -17.25
CA GLU A 24 -3.79 -3.73 -17.46
C GLU A 24 -2.38 -4.02 -18.00
N ASN A 25 -1.79 -3.09 -18.76
CA ASN A 25 -0.42 -3.20 -19.23
C ASN A 25 0.63 -2.82 -18.17
N ASP A 26 0.30 -1.95 -17.23
CA ASP A 26 1.22 -1.49 -16.18
C ASP A 26 1.55 -2.60 -15.17
N HIS A 27 0.59 -3.46 -14.82
CA HIS A 27 0.85 -4.60 -13.94
C HIS A 27 1.89 -5.58 -14.49
N ALA A 28 2.05 -5.67 -15.81
CA ALA A 28 3.00 -6.59 -16.45
C ALA A 28 4.46 -6.34 -16.03
N GLN A 29 4.81 -5.10 -15.68
CA GLN A 29 6.13 -4.73 -15.19
C GLN A 29 6.54 -5.51 -13.93
N TRP A 30 5.58 -5.92 -13.09
CA TRP A 30 5.82 -6.65 -11.84
C TRP A 30 5.87 -8.17 -12.00
N ASN A 31 5.56 -8.71 -13.18
CA ASN A 31 5.51 -10.16 -13.39
C ASN A 31 6.80 -10.88 -12.99
N GLN A 32 7.97 -10.24 -13.17
CA GLN A 32 9.25 -10.82 -12.81
C GLN A 32 9.41 -10.90 -11.26
N ASP A 33 9.05 -9.84 -10.52
CA ASP A 33 9.09 -9.84 -9.06
C ASP A 33 8.15 -10.91 -8.50
N ILE A 34 6.93 -11.00 -9.04
CA ILE A 34 5.93 -11.98 -8.60
C ILE A 34 6.37 -13.42 -8.94
N ALA A 35 6.97 -13.63 -10.11
CA ALA A 35 7.52 -14.93 -10.49
C ALA A 35 8.70 -15.34 -9.58
N ALA A 36 9.53 -14.36 -9.17
CA ALA A 36 10.63 -14.59 -8.23
C ALA A 36 10.10 -15.03 -6.84
N PHE A 37 9.02 -14.42 -6.34
CA PHE A 37 8.37 -14.89 -5.12
C PHE A 37 7.92 -16.35 -5.25
N GLN A 38 7.22 -16.69 -6.31
CA GLN A 38 6.76 -18.06 -6.55
C GLN A 38 7.91 -19.08 -6.71
N ALA A 39 9.02 -18.67 -7.33
CA ALA A 39 10.21 -19.50 -7.45
C ALA A 39 10.88 -19.75 -6.10
N SER A 40 11.01 -18.70 -5.28
CA SER A 40 11.53 -18.80 -3.92
C SER A 40 10.65 -19.72 -3.05
N ASP A 41 9.33 -19.58 -3.14
CA ASP A 41 8.38 -20.39 -2.37
C ASP A 41 8.42 -21.88 -2.71
N ARG A 42 8.71 -22.21 -3.97
CA ARG A 42 8.91 -23.62 -4.37
C ARG A 42 10.15 -24.23 -3.74
N GLN A 43 11.19 -23.43 -3.53
CA GLN A 43 12.46 -23.88 -2.92
C GLN A 43 12.40 -23.83 -1.38
N HIS A 44 11.74 -22.82 -0.84
CA HIS A 44 11.62 -22.55 0.59
C HIS A 44 10.17 -22.18 0.92
N PRO A 45 9.30 -23.19 1.07
CA PRO A 45 7.88 -22.94 1.34
C PRO A 45 7.69 -22.08 2.60
N PRO A 46 6.91 -21.01 2.51
CA PRO A 46 6.60 -20.18 3.67
C PRO A 46 5.83 -20.97 4.73
N ALA A 47 6.03 -20.61 5.99
CA ALA A 47 5.30 -21.25 7.09
C ALA A 47 3.79 -20.96 6.98
N ALA A 48 2.97 -21.99 7.17
CA ALA A 48 1.52 -21.82 7.23
C ALA A 48 1.12 -20.87 8.38
N GLY A 49 0.11 -20.03 8.15
CA GLY A 49 -0.37 -19.07 9.14
C GLY A 49 0.64 -17.98 9.48
N ALA A 50 1.58 -17.69 8.59
CA ALA A 50 2.49 -16.53 8.76
C ALA A 50 1.73 -15.20 8.58
N VAL A 51 2.31 -14.12 9.10
CA VAL A 51 1.85 -12.77 8.83
C VAL A 51 2.42 -12.30 7.49
N LEU A 52 1.54 -11.88 6.59
CA LEU A 52 1.92 -11.39 5.27
C LEU A 52 2.14 -9.88 5.31
N PHE A 53 3.35 -9.43 4.99
CA PHE A 53 3.68 -8.03 4.72
C PHE A 53 3.70 -7.82 3.21
N ILE A 54 2.81 -6.97 2.70
CA ILE A 54 2.59 -6.74 1.27
C ILE A 54 2.63 -5.25 0.94
N GLY A 55 3.05 -4.90 -0.27
CA GLY A 55 3.05 -3.53 -0.79
C GLY A 55 4.34 -3.13 -1.47
N SER A 56 4.69 -1.85 -1.37
CA SER A 56 5.73 -1.23 -2.18
C SER A 56 7.15 -1.37 -1.62
N SER A 57 8.04 -0.48 -2.07
CA SER A 57 9.48 -0.51 -1.73
C SER A 57 9.76 -0.49 -0.23
N SER A 58 8.94 0.16 0.58
CA SER A 58 9.15 0.18 2.03
C SER A 58 8.98 -1.21 2.67
N ILE A 59 8.15 -2.08 2.10
CA ILE A 59 8.08 -3.49 2.50
C ILE A 59 9.25 -4.27 1.90
N ARG A 60 9.52 -4.10 0.59
CA ARG A 60 10.65 -4.78 -0.10
C ARG A 60 11.98 -4.55 0.61
N PHE A 61 12.24 -3.33 1.07
CA PHE A 61 13.50 -2.97 1.71
C PHE A 61 13.55 -3.26 3.22
N TRP A 62 12.49 -3.77 3.81
CA TRP A 62 12.51 -4.22 5.21
C TRP A 62 13.20 -5.57 5.34
N LYS A 63 14.54 -5.55 5.16
CA LYS A 63 15.36 -6.76 5.11
C LYS A 63 15.44 -7.50 6.44
N THR A 64 15.23 -6.80 7.54
CA THR A 64 15.26 -7.34 8.91
C THR A 64 13.86 -7.75 9.41
N LEU A 65 12.83 -7.78 8.54
CA LEU A 65 11.44 -8.02 8.92
C LEU A 65 11.28 -9.25 9.85
N ALA A 66 11.86 -10.38 9.49
CA ALA A 66 11.74 -11.60 10.28
C ALA A 66 12.43 -11.51 11.66
N SER A 67 13.56 -10.83 11.73
CA SER A 67 14.26 -10.61 13.00
C SER A 67 13.65 -9.48 13.84
N ASP A 68 12.90 -8.59 13.21
CA ASP A 68 12.19 -7.51 13.89
C ASP A 68 10.89 -8.00 14.57
N PHE A 69 10.34 -9.14 14.11
CA PHE A 69 9.16 -9.80 14.69
C PHE A 69 9.43 -11.28 14.96
N PRO A 70 10.38 -11.61 15.86
CA PRO A 70 10.80 -13.00 16.09
C PRO A 70 9.70 -13.89 16.69
N GLU A 71 8.68 -13.27 17.27
CA GLU A 71 7.52 -13.94 17.89
C GLU A 71 6.51 -14.48 16.87
N VAL A 72 6.58 -14.04 15.60
CA VAL A 72 5.69 -14.49 14.54
C VAL A 72 6.48 -14.87 13.28
N LYS A 73 5.97 -15.82 12.52
CA LYS A 73 6.50 -16.06 11.17
C LYS A 73 6.00 -14.97 10.24
N THR A 74 6.89 -14.41 9.44
CA THR A 74 6.57 -13.33 8.51
C THR A 74 6.87 -13.73 7.07
N ILE A 75 6.05 -13.23 6.12
CA ILE A 75 6.29 -13.35 4.68
C ILE A 75 6.39 -11.92 4.13
N ASN A 76 7.49 -11.61 3.45
CA ASN A 76 7.66 -10.32 2.76
C ASN A 76 7.29 -10.49 1.29
N ARG A 77 6.27 -9.73 0.85
CA ARG A 77 5.81 -9.63 -0.55
C ARG A 77 5.74 -8.15 -0.96
N GLY A 78 6.83 -7.44 -0.64
CA GLY A 78 7.04 -6.08 -1.13
C GLY A 78 7.71 -6.09 -2.51
N PHE A 79 7.15 -5.35 -3.45
CA PHE A 79 7.73 -5.12 -4.77
C PHE A 79 7.82 -3.63 -5.05
N GLY A 80 9.02 -3.17 -5.43
CA GLY A 80 9.39 -1.75 -5.37
C GLY A 80 8.68 -0.92 -6.43
N GLY A 81 8.12 0.23 -6.04
CA GLY A 81 7.40 1.13 -6.93
C GLY A 81 5.92 0.77 -7.13
N SER A 82 5.45 -0.36 -6.58
CA SER A 82 4.05 -0.77 -6.76
C SER A 82 3.05 0.14 -6.06
N GLU A 83 1.86 0.16 -6.61
CA GLU A 83 0.66 0.80 -6.08
C GLU A 83 -0.23 -0.20 -5.34
N ILE A 84 -1.31 0.26 -4.73
CA ILE A 84 -2.27 -0.61 -4.02
C ILE A 84 -3.00 -1.53 -5.02
N ASP A 85 -3.30 -1.00 -6.21
CA ASP A 85 -4.00 -1.75 -7.27
C ASP A 85 -3.15 -2.92 -7.79
N ASP A 86 -1.82 -2.77 -7.88
CA ASP A 86 -0.90 -3.87 -8.21
C ASP A 86 -1.01 -5.02 -7.21
N ALA A 87 -1.03 -4.71 -5.90
CA ALA A 87 -1.18 -5.72 -4.87
C ALA A 87 -2.54 -6.43 -4.98
N THR A 88 -3.59 -5.72 -5.39
CA THR A 88 -4.93 -6.26 -5.62
C THR A 88 -4.95 -7.18 -6.83
N PHE A 89 -4.33 -6.76 -7.94
CA PHE A 89 -4.23 -7.55 -9.17
C PHE A 89 -3.50 -8.88 -8.94
N PHE A 90 -2.39 -8.86 -8.23
CA PHE A 90 -1.59 -10.05 -7.96
C PHE A 90 -2.04 -10.86 -6.73
N ALA A 91 -3.13 -10.50 -6.05
CA ALA A 91 -3.52 -11.13 -4.79
C ALA A 91 -3.71 -12.65 -4.89
N ASP A 92 -4.19 -13.17 -6.02
CA ASP A 92 -4.31 -14.63 -6.24
C ASP A 92 -2.95 -15.35 -6.24
N ARG A 93 -1.86 -14.62 -6.48
CA ARG A 93 -0.49 -15.16 -6.56
C ARG A 93 0.34 -14.89 -5.30
N ILE A 94 0.03 -13.81 -4.56
CA ILE A 94 0.84 -13.34 -3.43
C ILE A 94 0.07 -13.17 -2.11
N VAL A 95 -1.21 -13.55 -2.08
CA VAL A 95 -2.03 -13.65 -0.85
C VAL A 95 -2.61 -15.05 -0.72
N ALA A 96 -3.38 -15.50 -1.73
CA ALA A 96 -4.11 -16.77 -1.67
C ALA A 96 -3.25 -17.98 -1.27
N PRO A 97 -2.01 -18.15 -1.78
CA PRO A 97 -1.22 -19.36 -1.48
C PRO A 97 -0.81 -19.49 -0.01
N TYR A 98 -0.86 -18.40 0.77
CA TYR A 98 -0.28 -18.38 2.11
C TYR A 98 -1.31 -18.59 3.23
N HIS A 99 -2.60 -18.37 2.97
CA HIS A 99 -3.64 -18.35 4.02
C HIS A 99 -3.14 -17.60 5.27
N PRO A 100 -2.80 -16.31 5.12
CA PRO A 100 -2.08 -15.59 6.15
C PRO A 100 -2.96 -15.38 7.39
N ARG A 101 -2.37 -15.52 8.58
CA ARG A 101 -3.06 -15.22 9.84
C ARG A 101 -3.45 -13.74 9.97
N ALA A 102 -2.67 -12.86 9.33
CA ALA A 102 -2.93 -11.43 9.24
C ALA A 102 -2.18 -10.83 8.05
N ILE A 103 -2.66 -9.70 7.53
CA ILE A 103 -2.02 -8.96 6.44
C ILE A 103 -1.64 -7.57 6.94
N VAL A 104 -0.41 -7.16 6.70
CA VAL A 104 0.10 -5.79 6.91
C VAL A 104 0.42 -5.20 5.54
N MET A 105 -0.31 -4.17 5.14
CA MET A 105 -0.14 -3.49 3.85
C MET A 105 0.51 -2.13 4.03
N TYR A 106 1.48 -1.83 3.16
CA TYR A 106 2.00 -0.48 2.94
C TYR A 106 2.12 -0.18 1.45
N ALA A 107 1.33 0.76 0.96
CA ALA A 107 1.39 1.38 -0.35
C ALA A 107 0.62 2.71 -0.30
N GLY A 108 0.45 3.41 -1.43
CA GLY A 108 -0.29 4.67 -1.51
C GLY A 108 0.61 5.88 -1.73
N ASP A 109 1.90 5.79 -1.42
CA ASP A 109 2.83 6.90 -1.68
C ASP A 109 3.28 6.97 -3.15
N ASN A 110 3.32 5.85 -3.87
CA ASN A 110 3.53 5.83 -5.32
C ASN A 110 2.25 6.24 -6.04
N ASP A 111 1.11 5.72 -5.63
CA ASP A 111 -0.21 6.06 -6.14
C ASP A 111 -0.39 7.61 -6.22
N LEU A 112 -0.11 8.30 -5.11
CA LEU A 112 -0.16 9.77 -5.07
C LEU A 112 0.93 10.43 -5.93
N ALA A 113 2.14 9.88 -5.99
CA ALA A 113 3.24 10.42 -6.80
C ALA A 113 2.97 10.26 -8.30
N ASP A 114 2.25 9.21 -8.69
CA ASP A 114 1.84 8.93 -10.07
C ASP A 114 0.52 9.62 -10.45
N GLY A 115 -0.01 10.48 -9.53
CA GLY A 115 -1.11 11.40 -9.78
C GLY A 115 -2.49 10.91 -9.37
N ASP A 116 -2.60 9.79 -8.67
CA ASP A 116 -3.86 9.35 -8.13
C ASP A 116 -4.38 10.32 -7.04
N SER A 117 -5.69 10.44 -6.97
CA SER A 117 -6.31 11.26 -5.92
C SER A 117 -6.32 10.53 -4.57
N PRO A 118 -6.36 11.25 -3.43
CA PRO A 118 -6.54 10.66 -2.12
C PRO A 118 -7.77 9.75 -1.99
N ALA A 119 -8.85 10.07 -2.72
CA ALA A 119 -10.05 9.25 -2.78
C ALA A 119 -9.80 7.94 -3.51
N ARG A 120 -9.00 7.95 -4.59
CA ARG A 120 -8.63 6.76 -5.34
C ARG A 120 -7.80 5.81 -4.46
N VAL A 121 -6.79 6.30 -3.76
CA VAL A 121 -5.99 5.51 -2.78
C VAL A 121 -6.90 4.79 -1.77
N ARG A 122 -7.91 5.47 -1.21
CA ARG A 122 -8.89 4.86 -0.32
C ARG A 122 -9.72 3.78 -1.02
N ASP A 123 -10.14 4.01 -2.27
CA ASP A 123 -10.98 3.09 -3.02
C ASP A 123 -10.20 1.82 -3.42
N ASP A 124 -8.93 1.97 -3.79
CA ASP A 124 -8.04 0.86 -4.11
C ASP A 124 -7.71 0.04 -2.85
N PHE A 125 -7.49 0.68 -1.70
CA PHE A 125 -7.39 -0.07 -0.45
C PHE A 125 -8.68 -0.81 -0.10
N ALA A 126 -9.83 -0.22 -0.35
CA ALA A 126 -11.11 -0.90 -0.16
C ALA A 126 -11.29 -2.09 -1.12
N ALA A 127 -10.79 -1.99 -2.36
CA ALA A 127 -10.77 -3.08 -3.32
C ALA A 127 -9.83 -4.21 -2.86
N PHE A 128 -8.64 -3.87 -2.39
CA PHE A 128 -7.72 -4.85 -1.81
C PHE A 128 -8.34 -5.61 -0.63
N VAL A 129 -8.98 -4.90 0.31
CA VAL A 129 -9.66 -5.54 1.46
C VAL A 129 -10.75 -6.51 0.99
N ARG A 130 -11.56 -6.13 -0.01
CA ARG A 130 -12.57 -7.04 -0.59
C ARG A 130 -11.92 -8.27 -1.23
N LYS A 131 -10.86 -8.06 -2.02
CA LYS A 131 -10.14 -9.15 -2.69
C LYS A 131 -9.49 -10.10 -1.70
N ALA A 132 -8.77 -9.59 -0.71
CA ALA A 132 -8.12 -10.39 0.32
C ALA A 132 -9.14 -11.24 1.10
N ARG A 133 -10.30 -10.67 1.44
CA ARG A 133 -11.37 -11.39 2.15
C ARG A 133 -12.16 -12.36 1.30
N ALA A 134 -12.19 -12.18 0.00
CA ALA A 134 -12.73 -13.19 -0.92
C ALA A 134 -11.82 -14.43 -0.98
N LEU A 135 -10.51 -14.25 -0.77
CA LEU A 135 -9.50 -15.32 -0.72
C LEU A 135 -9.39 -15.96 0.66
N ASP A 136 -9.50 -15.15 1.72
CA ASP A 136 -9.42 -15.60 3.12
C ASP A 136 -10.44 -14.82 3.98
N PRO A 137 -11.65 -15.36 4.18
CA PRO A 137 -12.72 -14.70 4.91
C PRO A 137 -12.33 -14.41 6.36
N GLY A 138 -12.46 -13.14 6.78
CA GLY A 138 -12.18 -12.74 8.15
C GLY A 138 -10.73 -12.42 8.46
N VAL A 139 -9.79 -12.56 7.51
CA VAL A 139 -8.38 -12.20 7.74
C VAL A 139 -8.25 -10.77 8.27
N PRO A 140 -7.54 -10.56 9.41
CA PRO A 140 -7.24 -9.23 9.92
C PRO A 140 -6.29 -8.50 8.97
N ILE A 141 -6.61 -7.24 8.65
CA ILE A 141 -5.82 -6.42 7.74
C ILE A 141 -5.43 -5.11 8.42
N ALA A 142 -4.13 -4.80 8.43
CA ALA A 142 -3.64 -3.48 8.82
C ALA A 142 -3.12 -2.71 7.62
N PHE A 143 -3.46 -1.44 7.54
CA PHE A 143 -2.86 -0.48 6.64
C PHE A 143 -1.87 0.38 7.43
N ILE A 144 -0.59 0.31 7.09
CA ILE A 144 0.41 1.25 7.59
C ILE A 144 0.20 2.59 6.87
N ALA A 145 -0.01 3.65 7.62
CA ALA A 145 -0.19 5.00 7.10
C ALA A 145 0.85 5.35 6.04
N ILE A 146 0.44 6.05 5.00
CA ILE A 146 1.39 6.60 4.03
C ILE A 146 2.33 7.54 4.79
N LYS A 147 3.63 7.21 4.81
CA LYS A 147 4.65 7.96 5.53
C LYS A 147 4.87 9.34 4.93
N PRO A 148 5.17 10.36 5.74
CA PRO A 148 5.65 11.64 5.21
C PRO A 148 7.12 11.49 4.85
N SER A 149 7.51 11.70 3.60
CA SER A 149 8.91 11.63 3.17
C SER A 149 9.41 12.98 2.69
N VAL A 150 10.72 13.24 2.89
CA VAL A 150 11.35 14.49 2.46
C VAL A 150 11.30 14.62 0.93
N ALA A 151 11.55 13.49 0.22
CA ALA A 151 11.54 13.46 -1.24
C ALA A 151 10.15 13.72 -1.87
N ARG A 152 9.07 13.61 -1.08
CA ARG A 152 7.69 13.84 -1.53
C ARG A 152 6.97 14.86 -0.64
N GLN A 153 7.72 15.85 -0.16
CA GLN A 153 7.18 16.86 0.76
C GLN A 153 6.04 17.69 0.14
N GLU A 154 6.09 17.89 -1.17
CA GLU A 154 5.04 18.59 -1.94
C GLU A 154 3.69 17.83 -1.92
N LEU A 155 3.71 16.51 -1.74
CA LEU A 155 2.51 15.68 -1.64
C LEU A 155 1.93 15.59 -0.23
N LEU A 156 2.52 16.30 0.76
CA LEU A 156 2.11 16.21 2.15
C LEU A 156 0.61 16.50 2.38
N PRO A 157 -0.02 17.48 1.70
CA PRO A 157 -1.48 17.69 1.80
C PRO A 157 -2.29 16.48 1.32
N GLN A 158 -1.92 15.89 0.17
CA GLN A 158 -2.59 14.71 -0.40
C GLN A 158 -2.38 13.48 0.48
N ILE A 159 -1.18 13.29 1.03
CA ILE A 159 -0.87 12.21 1.98
C ILE A 159 -1.75 12.33 3.25
N ARG A 160 -1.90 13.53 3.80
CA ARG A 160 -2.78 13.77 4.96
C ARG A 160 -4.24 13.41 4.66
N GLU A 161 -4.72 13.82 3.49
CA GLU A 161 -6.09 13.53 3.06
C GLU A 161 -6.30 12.03 2.81
N ALA A 162 -5.40 11.36 2.08
CA ALA A 162 -5.46 9.93 1.82
C ALA A 162 -5.45 9.13 3.14
N ASN A 163 -4.53 9.45 4.05
CA ASN A 163 -4.46 8.84 5.37
C ASN A 163 -5.76 9.03 6.16
N ALA A 164 -6.36 10.22 6.13
CA ALA A 164 -7.62 10.49 6.80
C ALA A 164 -8.78 9.67 6.19
N LEU A 165 -8.82 9.53 4.86
CA LEU A 165 -9.82 8.72 4.16
C LEU A 165 -9.67 7.24 4.45
N VAL A 166 -8.45 6.69 4.38
CA VAL A 166 -8.16 5.29 4.71
C VAL A 166 -8.46 4.99 6.17
N ARG A 167 -8.08 5.89 7.10
CA ARG A 167 -8.40 5.76 8.53
C ARG A 167 -9.91 5.67 8.78
N ARG A 168 -10.72 6.52 8.14
CA ARG A 168 -12.19 6.47 8.24
C ARG A 168 -12.73 5.16 7.68
N TYR A 169 -12.24 4.73 6.52
CA TYR A 169 -12.63 3.45 5.94
C TYR A 169 -12.30 2.28 6.89
N ALA A 170 -11.08 2.21 7.41
CA ALA A 170 -10.66 1.16 8.34
C ALA A 170 -11.55 1.12 9.60
N ALA A 171 -11.85 2.28 10.20
CA ALA A 171 -12.73 2.38 11.36
C ALA A 171 -14.17 1.89 11.09
N SER A 172 -14.62 1.90 9.83
CA SER A 172 -15.96 1.42 9.43
C SER A 172 -16.01 -0.08 9.13
N LYS A 173 -14.87 -0.81 9.18
CA LYS A 173 -14.75 -2.21 8.77
C LYS A 173 -14.21 -3.06 9.91
N HIS A 174 -14.97 -4.10 10.29
CA HIS A 174 -14.50 -5.07 11.27
C HIS A 174 -13.20 -5.74 10.79
N GLY A 175 -12.20 -5.86 11.68
CA GLY A 175 -10.93 -6.53 11.38
C GLY A 175 -10.03 -5.77 10.39
N VAL A 176 -10.30 -4.47 10.11
CA VAL A 176 -9.40 -3.58 9.37
C VAL A 176 -8.88 -2.50 10.32
N THR A 177 -7.58 -2.30 10.35
CA THR A 177 -6.91 -1.36 11.27
C THR A 177 -6.03 -0.39 10.49
N TYR A 178 -6.03 0.87 10.88
CA TYR A 178 -5.08 1.88 10.41
C TYR A 178 -3.97 2.04 11.47
N LEU A 179 -2.72 1.91 11.06
CA LEU A 179 -1.52 2.05 11.90
C LEU A 179 -0.85 3.39 11.60
N ASP A 180 -0.93 4.33 12.54
CA ASP A 180 -0.45 5.69 12.34
C ASP A 180 1.07 5.81 12.53
N VAL A 181 1.81 5.58 11.46
CA VAL A 181 3.24 5.92 11.40
C VAL A 181 3.47 7.35 10.93
N PHE A 182 2.45 8.00 10.34
CA PHE A 182 2.58 9.32 9.76
C PHE A 182 2.83 10.40 10.81
N THR A 183 2.00 10.44 11.84
CA THR A 183 2.07 11.49 12.86
C THR A 183 3.43 11.53 13.57
N PRO A 184 3.99 10.41 14.10
CA PRO A 184 5.28 10.45 14.79
C PRO A 184 6.49 10.66 13.87
N MET A 185 6.34 10.53 12.55
CA MET A 185 7.42 10.82 11.60
C MET A 185 7.54 12.31 11.25
N LEU A 186 6.56 13.14 11.65
CA LEU A 186 6.62 14.59 11.47
C LEU A 186 7.43 15.27 12.57
N GLY A 187 8.00 16.41 12.23
CA GLY A 187 8.58 17.37 13.18
C GLY A 187 7.52 18.19 13.90
N THR A 188 7.95 18.99 14.89
CA THR A 188 7.07 19.94 15.59
C THR A 188 6.54 21.04 14.68
N ASP A 189 7.19 21.27 13.57
CA ASP A 189 6.79 22.15 12.46
C ASP A 189 5.78 21.49 11.50
N GLY A 190 5.43 20.23 11.73
CA GLY A 190 4.53 19.46 10.88
C GLY A 190 5.13 18.98 9.56
N GLN A 191 6.48 19.07 9.41
CA GLN A 191 7.20 18.67 8.21
C GLN A 191 7.85 17.28 8.36
N PRO A 192 8.15 16.57 7.24
CA PRO A 192 8.89 15.33 7.26
C PRO A 192 10.29 15.49 7.85
N GLN A 193 10.75 14.56 8.67
CA GLN A 193 12.07 14.59 9.28
C GLN A 193 13.04 13.67 8.55
N ALA A 194 14.17 14.22 8.07
CA ALA A 194 15.20 13.46 7.34
C ALA A 194 15.82 12.30 8.16
N LYS A 195 15.77 12.37 9.49
CA LYS A 195 16.37 11.35 10.38
C LYS A 195 15.79 9.94 10.18
N TRP A 196 14.61 9.81 9.57
CA TRP A 196 13.93 8.53 9.33
C TRP A 196 14.36 7.83 8.04
N PHE A 197 15.09 8.54 7.15
CA PHE A 197 15.35 8.12 5.79
C PHE A 197 16.84 7.93 5.51
N ILE A 198 17.16 7.15 4.49
CA ILE A 198 18.48 7.15 3.88
C ILE A 198 18.67 8.41 3.03
N GLY A 199 19.81 8.54 2.37
CA GLY A 199 20.16 9.78 1.65
C GLY A 199 19.23 10.21 0.51
N ASP A 200 18.32 9.34 0.06
CA ASP A 200 17.31 9.66 -0.96
C ASP A 200 16.07 10.39 -0.38
N GLY A 201 15.96 10.49 0.93
CA GLY A 201 14.84 11.14 1.61
C GLY A 201 13.48 10.44 1.46
N LEU A 202 13.46 9.22 0.88
CA LEU A 202 12.26 8.44 0.59
C LEU A 202 12.23 7.11 1.33
N HIS A 203 13.31 6.31 1.18
CA HIS A 203 13.41 5.00 1.78
C HIS A 203 13.93 5.08 3.21
N MET A 204 13.32 4.28 4.08
CA MET A 204 13.63 4.34 5.51
C MET A 204 15.01 3.75 5.82
N ASN A 205 15.68 4.37 6.78
CA ASN A 205 16.82 3.80 7.46
C ASN A 205 16.36 2.92 8.65
N ARG A 206 17.31 2.38 9.42
CA ARG A 206 17.00 1.51 10.57
C ARG A 206 16.13 2.20 11.64
N THR A 207 16.33 3.50 11.86
CA THR A 207 15.56 4.29 12.83
C THR A 207 14.09 4.45 12.38
N GLY A 208 13.86 4.64 11.08
CA GLY A 208 12.51 4.68 10.52
C GLY A 208 11.78 3.34 10.69
N TYR A 209 12.45 2.22 10.41
CA TYR A 209 11.86 0.90 10.66
C TYR A 209 11.64 0.61 12.15
N ALA A 210 12.52 1.08 13.05
CA ALA A 210 12.32 0.92 14.49
C ALA A 210 11.01 1.57 14.96
N LEU A 211 10.73 2.78 14.48
CA LEU A 211 9.44 3.43 14.74
C LEU A 211 8.24 2.61 14.23
N TRP A 212 8.36 2.03 13.04
CA TRP A 212 7.30 1.18 12.49
C TRP A 212 7.09 -0.08 13.32
N ILE A 213 8.17 -0.70 13.80
CA ILE A 213 8.11 -1.88 14.67
C ILE A 213 7.30 -1.57 15.93
N ASP A 214 7.59 -0.44 16.60
CA ASP A 214 6.90 -0.03 17.82
C ASP A 214 5.38 0.16 17.62
N ILE A 215 4.96 0.52 16.41
CA ILE A 215 3.55 0.74 16.06
C ILE A 215 2.87 -0.55 15.58
N VAL A 216 3.56 -1.38 14.81
CA VAL A 216 3.03 -2.62 14.23
C VAL A 216 2.92 -3.72 15.28
N ARG A 217 3.93 -3.87 16.15
CA ARG A 217 4.00 -4.94 17.15
C ARG A 217 2.78 -5.04 18.06
N PRO A 218 2.28 -3.96 18.70
CA PRO A 218 1.09 -4.05 19.54
C PRO A 218 -0.18 -4.51 18.80
N TRP A 219 -0.27 -4.25 17.51
CA TRP A 219 -1.36 -4.76 16.70
C TRP A 219 -1.20 -6.27 16.42
N LEU A 220 0.00 -6.71 16.03
CA LEU A 220 0.30 -8.13 15.84
C LEU A 220 0.01 -8.94 17.11
N ASP A 221 0.44 -8.46 18.27
CA ASP A 221 0.20 -9.12 19.57
C ASP A 221 -1.28 -9.34 19.87
N ARG A 222 -2.18 -8.52 19.33
CA ARG A 222 -3.62 -8.67 19.50
C ARG A 222 -4.26 -9.65 18.52
N VAL A 223 -3.77 -9.70 17.28
CA VAL A 223 -4.46 -10.43 16.20
C VAL A 223 -3.88 -11.81 15.92
N VAL A 224 -2.65 -12.11 16.42
CA VAL A 224 -1.97 -13.39 16.14
C VAL A 224 -1.80 -14.28 17.38
N LYS A 225 -2.39 -13.88 18.52
CA LYS A 225 -2.45 -14.69 19.73
C LYS A 225 -3.44 -15.84 19.65
#